data_99c82b831ab6d50f4b4763fb678fe73c
#
_entry.id   99c82b831ab6d50f4b4763fb678fe73c
#
_cell.length_a   1.000
_cell.length_b   1.000
_cell.length_c   1.000
_cell.angle_alpha   90.00
_cell.angle_beta   90.00
_cell.angle_gamma   90.00
#
_symmetry.space_group_name_H-M   'P 1'
#
loop_
_entity.id
_entity.type
_entity.pdbx_description
1 polymer ?
#
loop_
_entity_poly.entity_id
_entity_poly.type
_entity_poly.pdbx_seq_one_letter_code
_entity_poly.pdbx_strand_id
1 'polypeptide(L)' 'DHDKTFTVAAYIGDDKISEGTGPSKQKAEQMAAENGLKAKGWNKR' A
#
# COMPACT_ATOMS: atom_id res chain seq x y z
N ASP A 1 2.39 -7.05 -19.48
CA ASP A 1 2.16 -6.17 -20.25
C ASP A 1 1.96 -4.84 -19.68
N HIS A 2 1.83 -3.92 -20.45
CA HIS A 2 1.82 -2.56 -19.98
C HIS A 2 0.58 -2.18 -19.23
N ASP A 3 -0.44 -2.99 -19.29
CA ASP A 3 -1.63 -2.65 -18.54
C ASP A 3 -1.74 -3.36 -17.24
N LYS A 4 -0.71 -4.01 -16.80
CA LYS A 4 -0.81 -4.72 -15.56
C LYS A 4 -0.85 -3.80 -14.38
N THR A 5 -1.70 -4.09 -13.46
CA THR A 5 -1.81 -3.34 -12.23
C THR A 5 -1.78 -4.30 -11.08
N PHE A 6 -0.95 -4.02 -10.10
CA PHE A 6 -0.81 -4.86 -8.94
C PHE A 6 -1.44 -4.15 -7.76
N THR A 7 -2.12 -4.90 -6.94
CA THR A 7 -2.74 -4.35 -5.74
C THR A 7 -2.20 -5.11 -4.54
N VAL A 8 -1.75 -4.37 -3.55
CA VAL A 8 -1.20 -4.95 -2.34
C VAL A 8 -1.92 -4.33 -1.16
N ALA A 9 -2.26 -5.13 -0.18
CA ALA A 9 -2.92 -4.62 1.02
C ALA A 9 -1.95 -4.69 2.18
N ALA A 10 -2.03 -3.72 3.06
CA ALA A 10 -1.21 -3.69 4.26
C ALA A 10 -2.10 -4.04 5.45
N TYR A 11 -1.59 -4.94 6.29
CA TYR A 11 -2.35 -5.41 7.43
C TYR A 11 -1.55 -5.26 8.70
N ILE A 12 -2.26 -5.09 9.78
CA ILE A 12 -1.65 -5.19 11.10
C ILE A 12 -2.49 -6.24 11.81
N GLY A 13 -1.89 -7.39 12.06
CA GLY A 13 -2.64 -8.51 12.57
C GLY A 13 -3.65 -8.94 11.53
N ASP A 14 -4.92 -8.92 11.88
CA ASP A 14 -5.98 -9.26 10.95
C ASP A 14 -6.65 -8.05 10.36
N ASP A 15 -6.21 -6.87 10.71
CA ASP A 15 -6.87 -5.67 10.25
C ASP A 15 -6.21 -5.10 9.02
N LYS A 16 -6.97 -4.92 7.97
CA LYS A 16 -6.45 -4.27 6.79
C LYS A 16 -6.45 -2.78 7.02
N ILE A 17 -5.31 -2.16 6.93
CA ILE A 17 -5.21 -0.74 7.19
C ILE A 17 -5.14 0.09 5.92
N SER A 18 -4.70 -0.48 4.82
CA SER A 18 -4.61 0.29 3.60
C SER A 18 -4.38 -0.62 2.42
N GLU A 19 -4.43 -0.03 1.24
CA GLU A 19 -4.12 -0.72 0.00
C GLU A 19 -3.28 0.18 -0.86
N GLY A 20 -2.47 -0.42 -1.70
CA GLY A 20 -1.69 0.32 -2.66
C GLY A 20 -1.73 -0.36 -4.01
N THR A 21 -1.68 0.43 -5.05
CA THR A 21 -1.73 -0.08 -6.42
C THR A 21 -0.59 0.54 -7.21
N GLY A 22 -0.05 -0.22 -8.11
CA GLY A 22 1.03 0.31 -8.93
C GLY A 22 1.31 -0.58 -10.11
N PRO A 23 2.21 -0.13 -11.00
CA PRO A 23 2.54 -0.87 -12.22
C PRO A 23 3.43 -2.08 -11.95
N SER A 24 3.94 -2.22 -10.74
CA SER A 24 4.71 -3.38 -10.38
C SER A 24 4.39 -3.71 -8.93
N LYS A 25 4.72 -4.93 -8.53
CA LYS A 25 4.44 -5.35 -7.18
C LYS A 25 5.17 -4.46 -6.18
N GLN A 26 6.41 -4.16 -6.49
CA GLN A 26 7.21 -3.33 -5.61
C GLN A 26 6.58 -1.95 -5.43
N LYS A 27 6.11 -1.37 -6.51
CA LYS A 27 5.47 -0.08 -6.45
C LYS A 27 4.17 -0.16 -5.66
N ALA A 28 3.41 -1.22 -5.86
CA ALA A 28 2.16 -1.39 -5.12
C ALA A 28 2.43 -1.52 -3.64
N GLU A 29 3.48 -2.24 -3.26
CA GLU A 29 3.84 -2.37 -1.86
C GLU A 29 4.23 -1.03 -1.27
N GLN A 30 4.97 -0.25 -2.01
CA GLN A 30 5.37 1.06 -1.55
C GLN A 30 4.17 1.95 -1.30
N MET A 31 3.21 1.92 -2.23
CA MET A 31 2.02 2.74 -2.08
C MET A 31 1.18 2.26 -0.90
N ALA A 32 1.09 0.96 -0.70
CA ALA A 32 0.34 0.43 0.42
C ALA A 32 0.97 0.88 1.73
N ALA A 33 2.28 0.86 1.80
CA ALA A 33 2.98 1.28 3.01
C ALA A 33 2.74 2.75 3.29
N GLU A 34 2.83 3.58 2.27
CA GLU A 34 2.60 5.00 2.45
C GLU A 34 1.18 5.29 2.90
N ASN A 35 0.23 4.62 2.26
CA ASN A 35 -1.16 4.81 2.62
C ASN A 35 -1.43 4.34 4.04
N GLY A 36 -0.77 3.28 4.45
CA GLY A 36 -0.90 2.77 5.79
C GLY A 36 -0.38 3.75 6.83
N LEU A 37 0.75 4.37 6.53
CA LEU A 37 1.31 5.36 7.44
C LEU A 37 0.37 6.54 7.58
N LYS A 38 -0.22 6.97 6.50
CA LYS A 38 -1.15 8.08 6.56
C LYS A 38 -2.39 7.70 7.34
N ALA A 39 -2.89 6.50 7.12
CA ALA A 39 -4.11 6.07 7.78
C ALA A 39 -3.91 5.99 9.28
N LYS A 40 -2.70 5.62 9.71
CA LYS A 40 -2.42 5.51 11.12
C LYS A 40 -1.91 6.80 11.73
N GLY A 41 -1.64 7.78 10.90
CA GLY A 41 -1.10 9.04 11.40
C GLY A 41 0.37 8.95 11.81
N TRP A 42 1.06 7.94 11.34
CA TRP A 42 2.46 7.79 11.68
C TRP A 42 3.37 8.61 10.79
N ASN A 43 2.84 9.08 9.72
CA ASN A 43 3.63 9.81 8.78
C ASN A 43 3.72 11.23 9.24
N LYS A 44 4.61 11.56 10.23
CA LYS A 44 4.69 12.82 10.74
C LYS A 44 5.61 13.55 10.10
N ARG A 45 5.75 14.23 9.62
CA ARG A 45 6.47 15.02 9.07
C ARG A 45 6.96 15.41 9.10
#